data_c0ac5a23ce5d875de77fc0d2d37646f8
#
_entry.id   c0ac5a23ce5d875de77fc0d2d37646f8
#
_cell.length_a   1.000
_cell.length_b   1.000
_cell.length_c   1.000
_cell.angle_alpha   90.00
_cell.angle_beta   90.00
_cell.angle_gamma   90.00
#
_symmetry.space_group_name_H-M   'P 1'
#
loop_
_entity.id
_entity.type
_entity.pdbx_description
1 polymer ?
#
loop_
_entity_poly.entity_id
_entity_poly.type
_entity_poly.pdbx_seq_one_letter_code
_entity_poly.pdbx_strand_id
1 'polypeptide(L)'
;MKQAGFVVSLFCFTLLSSCSNGDKVIAQVDDVELLESEALILMDHLGYDIKSEKAKEQFVEQWVEQEALRLELLNNNASQAKLVEMRAQAFAGELSKYYLEEDAITRQVDTVITEKELTKYYNEHKNEFELQDYLVKALYLKIPVGVPIEKEISNHYLLKNDKDLSKMNSYAKLYAENFYFDDEQWIYFNDLTKDVPLKNFNRDNIVLNRTKTYFSDEEFTYFINILDYKLKDSAPPFDFLKPQIREIILSKRINKIKEEIESKLILNTKKKHDIKINL
;
A
#
# COMPACT_ATOMS: atom_id res chain seq x y z
N MET A 1 -84.70 3.97 34.08
CA MET A 1 -83.74 5.04 33.78
C MET A 1 -82.41 4.66 34.45
N LYS A 2 -81.43 4.13 33.70
CA LYS A 2 -80.12 3.80 34.18
C LYS A 2 -79.12 4.62 33.41
N GLN A 3 -78.42 5.48 34.08
CA GLN A 3 -77.34 6.29 33.51
C GLN A 3 -76.12 5.39 33.36
N ALA A 4 -75.57 5.33 32.16
CA ALA A 4 -74.28 4.67 31.90
C ALA A 4 -73.18 5.72 32.03
N GLY A 5 -72.30 5.52 33.03
CA GLY A 5 -71.10 6.33 33.24
C GLY A 5 -70.03 5.94 32.21
N PHE A 6 -69.57 6.95 31.47
CA PHE A 6 -68.45 6.82 30.52
C PHE A 6 -67.13 7.03 31.27
N VAL A 7 -66.38 5.95 31.48
CA VAL A 7 -65.03 6.02 32.06
C VAL A 7 -64.07 6.32 30.98
N VAL A 8 -63.57 7.54 30.92
CA VAL A 8 -62.44 7.93 30.05
C VAL A 8 -61.14 7.45 30.73
N SER A 9 -60.60 6.35 30.22
CA SER A 9 -59.27 5.87 30.60
C SER A 9 -58.23 6.77 29.93
N LEU A 10 -57.62 7.64 30.74
CA LEU A 10 -56.49 8.47 30.39
C LEU A 10 -55.25 7.58 30.29
N PHE A 11 -54.95 7.17 29.05
CA PHE A 11 -53.73 6.41 28.76
C PHE A 11 -52.57 7.39 28.82
N CYS A 12 -51.89 7.38 29.95
CA CYS A 12 -50.66 8.16 30.18
C CYS A 12 -49.53 7.53 29.34
N PHE A 13 -49.32 8.10 28.15
CA PHE A 13 -48.20 7.73 27.31
C PHE A 13 -46.91 8.26 28.00
N THR A 14 -46.26 7.43 28.80
CA THR A 14 -44.95 7.73 29.33
C THR A 14 -43.99 7.69 28.18
N LEU A 15 -43.62 8.85 27.64
CA LEU A 15 -42.42 9.04 26.82
C LEU A 15 -41.22 8.50 27.62
N LEU A 16 -40.78 7.31 27.29
CA LEU A 16 -39.48 6.82 27.68
C LEU A 16 -38.47 7.69 26.92
N SER A 17 -38.14 8.83 27.52
CA SER A 17 -36.93 9.56 27.18
C SER A 17 -35.77 8.62 27.45
N SER A 18 -35.32 7.92 26.47
CA SER A 18 -34.02 7.26 26.49
C SER A 18 -33.00 8.37 26.77
N CYS A 19 -32.46 8.39 27.98
CA CYS A 19 -31.29 9.20 28.30
C CYS A 19 -30.11 8.69 27.44
N SER A 20 -29.99 9.23 26.25
CA SER A 20 -28.71 9.22 25.53
C SER A 20 -27.78 10.16 26.33
N ASN A 21 -26.62 9.69 26.71
CA ASN A 21 -25.57 10.41 27.37
C ASN A 21 -25.22 11.68 26.56
N GLY A 22 -25.88 12.81 26.85
CA GLY A 22 -25.46 14.15 26.51
C GLY A 22 -24.87 14.49 25.12
N ASP A 23 -24.98 13.58 24.13
CA ASP A 23 -24.46 13.80 22.79
C ASP A 23 -25.43 14.69 21.98
N LYS A 24 -24.88 15.67 21.29
CA LYS A 24 -25.66 16.68 20.59
C LYS A 24 -26.10 16.16 19.22
N VAL A 25 -27.40 16.21 18.96
CA VAL A 25 -27.93 16.02 17.59
C VAL A 25 -27.57 17.23 16.75
N ILE A 26 -26.81 17.04 15.66
CA ILE A 26 -26.34 18.13 14.77
C ILE A 26 -27.11 18.18 13.45
N ALA A 27 -27.76 17.09 13.06
CA ALA A 27 -28.67 17.03 11.93
C ALA A 27 -29.74 15.98 12.16
N GLN A 28 -30.90 16.13 11.50
CA GLN A 28 -31.98 15.17 11.55
C GLN A 28 -32.74 15.19 10.23
N VAL A 29 -33.09 14.00 9.72
CA VAL A 29 -33.95 13.83 8.55
C VAL A 29 -35.01 12.80 8.93
N ASP A 30 -36.28 13.21 9.06
CA ASP A 30 -37.35 12.46 9.65
C ASP A 30 -37.00 11.91 11.04
N ASP A 31 -36.99 10.59 11.22
CA ASP A 31 -36.64 9.92 12.49
C ASP A 31 -35.16 9.56 12.63
N VAL A 32 -34.32 9.91 11.64
CA VAL A 32 -32.90 9.60 11.63
C VAL A 32 -32.09 10.80 12.08
N GLU A 33 -31.35 10.63 13.18
CA GLU A 33 -30.52 11.67 13.79
C GLU A 33 -29.03 11.42 13.51
N LEU A 34 -28.27 12.48 13.30
CA LEU A 34 -26.80 12.48 13.28
C LEU A 34 -26.28 13.11 14.56
N LEU A 35 -25.59 12.31 15.34
CA LEU A 35 -24.94 12.77 16.56
C LEU A 35 -23.59 13.43 16.27
N GLU A 36 -23.20 14.42 17.07
CA GLU A 36 -21.94 15.14 16.88
C GLU A 36 -20.73 14.21 16.99
N SER A 37 -20.73 13.27 17.95
CA SER A 37 -19.67 12.27 18.12
C SER A 37 -19.54 11.35 16.90
N GLU A 38 -20.66 10.90 16.34
CA GLU A 38 -20.68 10.05 15.15
C GLU A 38 -20.15 10.81 13.93
N ALA A 39 -20.58 12.06 13.74
CA ALA A 39 -20.09 12.91 12.67
C ALA A 39 -18.57 13.10 12.74
N LEU A 40 -18.02 13.40 13.93
CA LEU A 40 -16.58 13.58 14.12
C LEU A 40 -15.78 12.30 13.80
N ILE A 41 -16.26 11.13 14.20
CA ILE A 41 -15.64 9.84 13.87
C ILE A 41 -15.63 9.61 12.37
N LEU A 42 -16.77 9.84 11.71
CA LEU A 42 -16.89 9.66 10.27
C LEU A 42 -16.04 10.67 9.48
N MET A 43 -16.02 11.93 9.92
CA MET A 43 -15.20 12.99 9.33
C MET A 43 -13.71 12.65 9.39
N ASP A 44 -13.22 12.22 10.56
CA ASP A 44 -11.82 11.81 10.74
C ASP A 44 -11.45 10.64 9.82
N HIS A 45 -12.30 9.62 9.78
CA HIS A 45 -12.10 8.45 8.92
C HIS A 45 -12.12 8.79 7.43
N LEU A 46 -12.93 9.75 7.02
CA LEU A 46 -13.03 10.21 5.62
C LEU A 46 -11.99 11.29 5.27
N GLY A 47 -11.14 11.69 6.20
CA GLY A 47 -10.05 12.65 5.99
C GLY A 47 -10.48 14.11 5.97
N TYR A 48 -11.63 14.45 6.56
CA TYR A 48 -12.02 15.84 6.79
C TYR A 48 -11.23 16.44 7.95
N ASP A 49 -11.00 17.76 7.89
CA ASP A 49 -10.46 18.49 9.03
C ASP A 49 -11.54 18.66 10.11
N ILE A 50 -11.49 17.81 11.15
CA ILE A 50 -12.45 17.80 12.26
C ILE A 50 -12.45 19.09 13.10
N LYS A 51 -11.44 19.97 12.95
CA LYS A 51 -11.35 21.27 13.64
C LYS A 51 -11.94 22.42 12.83
N SER A 52 -12.27 22.18 11.57
CA SER A 52 -12.84 23.20 10.67
C SER A 52 -14.36 23.18 10.73
N GLU A 53 -14.98 24.26 11.24
CA GLU A 53 -16.44 24.41 11.21
C GLU A 53 -17.00 24.33 9.80
N LYS A 54 -16.29 24.88 8.80
CA LYS A 54 -16.68 24.79 7.40
C LYS A 54 -16.70 23.35 6.88
N ALA A 55 -15.71 22.54 7.25
CA ALA A 55 -15.67 21.11 6.87
C ALA A 55 -16.81 20.35 7.56
N LYS A 56 -17.14 20.70 8.80
CA LYS A 56 -18.27 20.11 9.53
C LYS A 56 -19.61 20.47 8.86
N GLU A 57 -19.82 21.74 8.50
CA GLU A 57 -21.02 22.15 7.76
C GLU A 57 -21.16 21.37 6.43
N GLN A 58 -20.10 21.29 5.65
CA GLN A 58 -20.11 20.53 4.37
C GLN A 58 -20.41 19.04 4.58
N PHE A 59 -19.84 18.43 5.61
CA PHE A 59 -20.12 17.04 5.93
C PHE A 59 -21.60 16.83 6.32
N VAL A 60 -22.15 17.70 7.15
CA VAL A 60 -23.53 17.65 7.59
C VAL A 60 -24.49 17.84 6.41
N GLU A 61 -24.23 18.82 5.53
CA GLU A 61 -25.02 19.01 4.30
C GLU A 61 -25.02 17.75 3.42
N GLN A 62 -23.85 17.17 3.20
CA GLN A 62 -23.72 15.93 2.42
C GLN A 62 -24.45 14.75 3.08
N TRP A 63 -24.38 14.63 4.41
CA TRP A 63 -25.12 13.60 5.13
C TRP A 63 -26.63 13.75 4.97
N VAL A 64 -27.15 14.98 5.12
CA VAL A 64 -28.57 15.28 4.92
C VAL A 64 -29.03 14.94 3.51
N GLU A 65 -28.24 15.30 2.48
CA GLU A 65 -28.54 14.96 1.09
C GLU A 65 -28.59 13.44 0.88
N GLN A 66 -27.62 12.71 1.40
CA GLN A 66 -27.58 11.25 1.28
C GLN A 66 -28.79 10.59 1.97
N GLU A 67 -29.17 11.05 3.16
CA GLU A 67 -30.29 10.50 3.89
C GLU A 67 -31.62 10.83 3.21
N ALA A 68 -31.79 12.03 2.68
CA ALA A 68 -32.94 12.42 1.90
C ALA A 68 -33.10 11.54 0.63
N LEU A 69 -32.01 11.28 -0.09
CA LEU A 69 -32.01 10.38 -1.26
C LEU A 69 -32.37 8.93 -0.87
N ARG A 70 -31.88 8.46 0.28
CA ARG A 70 -32.22 7.12 0.80
C ARG A 70 -33.73 7.00 1.08
N LEU A 71 -34.31 7.99 1.72
CA LEU A 71 -35.75 8.05 2.00
C LEU A 71 -36.59 8.15 0.72
N GLU A 72 -36.17 8.97 -0.24
CA GLU A 72 -36.82 9.09 -1.55
C GLU A 72 -36.82 7.74 -2.30
N LEU A 73 -35.71 7.01 -2.26
CA LEU A 73 -35.65 5.67 -2.84
C LEU A 73 -36.62 4.71 -2.13
N LEU A 74 -36.69 4.77 -0.80
CA LEU A 74 -37.61 3.93 -0.01
C LEU A 74 -39.06 4.18 -0.38
N ASN A 75 -39.43 5.44 -0.57
CA ASN A 75 -40.80 5.84 -0.90
C ASN A 75 -41.19 5.47 -2.34
N ASN A 76 -40.26 5.62 -3.29
CA ASN A 76 -40.55 5.42 -4.72
C ASN A 76 -40.30 3.99 -5.20
N ASN A 77 -39.37 3.24 -4.58
CA ASN A 77 -39.00 1.90 -5.01
C ASN A 77 -38.55 1.02 -3.84
N ALA A 78 -39.48 0.53 -3.05
CA ALA A 78 -39.23 -0.30 -1.88
C ALA A 78 -38.40 -1.57 -2.20
N SER A 79 -38.55 -2.13 -3.41
CA SER A 79 -37.78 -3.30 -3.84
C SER A 79 -36.29 -2.97 -4.00
N GLN A 80 -35.94 -1.84 -4.61
CA GLN A 80 -34.58 -1.38 -4.75
C GLN A 80 -34.01 -0.90 -3.41
N ALA A 81 -34.81 -0.24 -2.59
CA ALA A 81 -34.41 0.16 -1.24
C ALA A 81 -34.00 -1.08 -0.41
N LYS A 82 -34.78 -2.17 -0.50
CA LYS A 82 -34.44 -3.45 0.15
C LYS A 82 -33.13 -4.05 -0.37
N LEU A 83 -32.89 -3.97 -1.68
CA LEU A 83 -31.61 -4.42 -2.25
C LEU A 83 -30.41 -3.59 -1.75
N VAL A 84 -30.57 -2.26 -1.64
CA VAL A 84 -29.55 -1.36 -1.09
C VAL A 84 -29.22 -1.73 0.36
N GLU A 85 -30.24 -1.96 1.18
CA GLU A 85 -30.09 -2.37 2.57
C GLU A 85 -29.33 -3.71 2.69
N MET A 86 -29.72 -4.71 1.89
CA MET A 86 -29.04 -6.01 1.87
C MET A 86 -27.57 -5.90 1.47
N ARG A 87 -27.25 -5.05 0.49
CA ARG A 87 -25.87 -4.78 0.08
C ARG A 87 -25.07 -4.05 1.16
N ALA A 88 -25.70 -3.09 1.83
CA ALA A 88 -25.05 -2.38 2.94
C ALA A 88 -24.74 -3.35 4.09
N GLN A 89 -25.64 -4.27 4.43
CA GLN A 89 -25.41 -5.30 5.44
C GLN A 89 -24.29 -6.27 5.04
N ALA A 90 -24.27 -6.71 3.77
CA ALA A 90 -23.19 -7.56 3.26
C ALA A 90 -21.83 -6.84 3.34
N PHE A 91 -21.75 -5.58 2.92
CA PHE A 91 -20.56 -4.76 3.01
C PHE A 91 -20.10 -4.55 4.47
N ALA A 92 -21.05 -4.29 5.39
CA ALA A 92 -20.74 -4.18 6.82
C ALA A 92 -20.13 -5.47 7.37
N GLY A 93 -20.58 -6.65 6.89
CA GLY A 93 -19.97 -7.94 7.24
C GLY A 93 -18.53 -8.08 6.76
N GLU A 94 -18.25 -7.70 5.52
CA GLU A 94 -16.90 -7.71 4.96
C GLU A 94 -15.98 -6.71 5.69
N LEU A 95 -16.49 -5.51 5.98
CA LEU A 95 -15.75 -4.49 6.73
C LEU A 95 -15.45 -4.94 8.17
N SER A 96 -16.39 -5.61 8.82
CA SER A 96 -16.18 -6.18 10.14
C SER A 96 -15.10 -7.25 10.14
N LYS A 97 -15.08 -8.12 9.10
CA LYS A 97 -14.00 -9.10 8.91
C LYS A 97 -12.65 -8.40 8.73
N TYR A 98 -12.59 -7.39 7.87
CA TYR A 98 -11.36 -6.62 7.63
C TYR A 98 -10.78 -6.05 8.94
N TYR A 99 -11.57 -5.36 9.75
CA TYR A 99 -11.09 -4.78 11.01
C TYR A 99 -10.67 -5.82 12.05
N LEU A 100 -11.36 -6.96 12.10
CA LEU A 100 -10.96 -8.07 12.97
C LEU A 100 -9.63 -8.69 12.54
N GLU A 101 -9.40 -8.83 11.24
CA GLU A 101 -8.13 -9.29 10.69
C GLU A 101 -7.00 -8.29 10.95
N GLU A 102 -7.23 -7.00 10.69
CA GLU A 102 -6.26 -5.93 10.90
C GLU A 102 -5.80 -5.83 12.37
N ASP A 103 -6.76 -5.83 13.30
CA ASP A 103 -6.47 -5.83 14.75
C ASP A 103 -5.62 -7.03 15.16
N ALA A 104 -5.96 -8.20 14.65
CA ALA A 104 -5.23 -9.40 14.98
C ALA A 104 -3.84 -9.46 14.33
N ILE A 105 -3.69 -8.98 13.09
CA ILE A 105 -2.39 -8.86 12.43
C ILE A 105 -1.50 -7.91 13.24
N THR A 106 -2.02 -6.74 13.59
CA THR A 106 -1.29 -5.74 14.38
C THR A 106 -0.79 -6.28 15.71
N ARG A 107 -1.58 -7.14 16.38
CA ARG A 107 -1.23 -7.71 17.69
C ARG A 107 -0.37 -8.95 17.63
N GLN A 108 -0.44 -9.75 16.57
CA GLN A 108 0.12 -11.10 16.55
C GLN A 108 1.25 -11.29 15.53
N VAL A 109 1.37 -10.41 14.51
CA VAL A 109 2.40 -10.59 13.51
C VAL A 109 3.78 -10.28 14.09
N ASP A 110 4.68 -11.25 13.99
CA ASP A 110 6.09 -11.02 14.24
C ASP A 110 6.73 -10.44 12.97
N THR A 111 7.06 -9.15 13.01
CA THR A 111 7.71 -8.44 11.90
C THR A 111 9.23 -8.62 11.88
N VAL A 112 9.81 -9.17 12.95
CA VAL A 112 11.25 -9.43 13.03
C VAL A 112 11.59 -10.68 12.22
N ILE A 113 12.32 -10.50 11.14
CA ILE A 113 12.79 -11.59 10.28
C ILE A 113 14.31 -11.66 10.37
N THR A 114 14.82 -12.78 10.87
CA THR A 114 16.24 -13.00 11.12
C THR A 114 17.00 -13.36 9.84
N GLU A 115 18.30 -13.09 9.80
CA GLU A 115 19.19 -13.54 8.71
C GLU A 115 19.13 -15.05 8.48
N LYS A 116 18.96 -15.82 9.55
CA LYS A 116 18.81 -17.28 9.47
C LYS A 116 17.56 -17.69 8.71
N GLU A 117 16.43 -17.01 8.93
CA GLU A 117 15.18 -17.27 8.20
C GLU A 117 15.30 -16.88 6.72
N LEU A 118 15.90 -15.72 6.44
CA LEU A 118 16.15 -15.26 5.07
C LEU A 118 17.03 -16.26 4.31
N THR A 119 18.15 -16.67 4.91
CA THR A 119 19.07 -17.62 4.30
C THR A 119 18.43 -18.99 4.10
N LYS A 120 17.66 -19.45 5.10
CA LYS A 120 16.91 -20.73 4.98
C LYS A 120 15.94 -20.67 3.80
N TYR A 121 15.13 -19.63 3.75
CA TYR A 121 14.15 -19.45 2.68
C TYR A 121 14.82 -19.42 1.30
N TYR A 122 15.90 -18.64 1.15
CA TYR A 122 16.65 -18.58 -0.09
C TYR A 122 17.15 -19.95 -0.53
N ASN A 123 17.79 -20.72 0.37
CA ASN A 123 18.35 -22.03 0.03
C ASN A 123 17.27 -23.04 -0.38
N GLU A 124 16.07 -22.98 0.23
CA GLU A 124 14.95 -23.86 -0.07
C GLU A 124 14.25 -23.51 -1.41
N HIS A 125 14.28 -22.21 -1.79
CA HIS A 125 13.48 -21.69 -2.92
C HIS A 125 14.30 -21.02 -4.03
N LYS A 126 15.63 -21.01 -3.97
CA LYS A 126 16.49 -20.30 -4.94
C LYS A 126 16.24 -20.65 -6.40
N ASN A 127 15.79 -21.88 -6.67
CA ASN A 127 15.50 -22.36 -8.03
C ASN A 127 14.11 -21.90 -8.54
N GLU A 128 13.30 -21.25 -7.68
CA GLU A 128 12.01 -20.66 -8.04
C GLU A 128 12.18 -19.20 -8.49
N PHE A 129 13.36 -18.63 -8.26
CA PHE A 129 13.69 -17.26 -8.68
C PHE A 129 14.57 -17.30 -9.92
N GLU A 130 14.21 -16.51 -10.90
CA GLU A 130 14.90 -16.42 -12.17
C GLU A 130 15.08 -14.95 -12.57
N LEU A 131 16.29 -14.59 -12.98
CA LEU A 131 16.58 -13.23 -13.43
C LEU A 131 15.94 -12.98 -14.80
N GLN A 132 15.14 -11.92 -14.89
CA GLN A 132 14.47 -11.53 -16.14
C GLN A 132 15.40 -10.78 -17.10
N ASP A 133 16.53 -10.25 -16.63
CA ASP A 133 17.58 -9.56 -17.38
C ASP A 133 18.92 -9.79 -16.70
N TYR A 134 20.00 -9.35 -17.33
CA TYR A 134 21.31 -9.29 -16.70
C TYR A 134 21.26 -8.47 -15.41
N LEU A 135 21.81 -9.03 -14.34
CA LEU A 135 22.02 -8.31 -13.11
C LEU A 135 23.50 -7.91 -13.06
N VAL A 136 23.78 -6.66 -12.79
CA VAL A 136 25.14 -6.12 -12.83
C VAL A 136 25.50 -5.38 -11.54
N LYS A 137 26.80 -5.40 -11.21
CA LYS A 137 27.43 -4.39 -10.38
C LYS A 137 28.18 -3.47 -11.31
N ALA A 138 27.90 -2.17 -11.26
CA ALA A 138 28.38 -1.27 -12.27
C ALA A 138 28.58 0.15 -11.74
N LEU A 139 29.37 0.91 -12.49
CA LEU A 139 29.41 2.37 -12.38
C LEU A 139 28.78 2.97 -13.64
N TYR A 140 27.95 3.95 -13.45
CA TYR A 140 27.30 4.69 -14.51
C TYR A 140 27.34 6.18 -14.22
N LEU A 141 27.68 6.97 -15.25
CA LEU A 141 27.69 8.41 -15.19
C LEU A 141 27.18 8.99 -16.51
N LYS A 142 26.23 9.92 -16.42
CA LYS A 142 25.73 10.75 -17.53
C LYS A 142 26.02 12.20 -17.20
N ILE A 143 26.83 12.84 -18.04
CA ILE A 143 27.20 14.25 -17.87
C ILE A 143 26.88 15.06 -19.14
N PRO A 144 26.56 16.35 -19.03
CA PRO A 144 26.45 17.22 -20.21
C PRO A 144 27.75 17.27 -21.02
N VAL A 145 27.65 17.31 -22.36
CA VAL A 145 28.81 17.48 -23.25
C VAL A 145 29.54 18.79 -22.94
N GLY A 146 30.88 18.75 -22.97
CA GLY A 146 31.72 19.93 -22.75
C GLY A 146 31.97 20.28 -21.30
N VAL A 147 31.62 19.42 -20.35
CA VAL A 147 32.03 19.59 -18.95
C VAL A 147 33.55 19.70 -18.84
N PRO A 148 34.12 20.71 -18.12
CA PRO A 148 35.54 20.99 -18.12
C PRO A 148 36.46 19.83 -17.71
N ILE A 149 35.94 18.91 -16.87
CA ILE A 149 36.68 17.76 -16.33
C ILE A 149 36.42 16.45 -17.09
N GLU A 150 35.77 16.47 -18.24
CA GLU A 150 35.40 15.28 -19.00
C GLU A 150 36.60 14.35 -19.26
N LYS A 151 37.76 14.92 -19.60
CA LYS A 151 39.01 14.16 -19.81
C LYS A 151 39.50 13.47 -18.54
N GLU A 152 39.30 14.08 -17.37
CA GLU A 152 39.68 13.49 -16.06
C GLU A 152 38.73 12.37 -15.71
N ILE A 153 37.41 12.55 -15.91
CA ILE A 153 36.39 11.54 -15.71
C ILE A 153 36.68 10.31 -16.56
N SER A 154 37.03 10.50 -17.84
CA SER A 154 37.33 9.40 -18.77
C SER A 154 38.55 8.55 -18.35
N ASN A 155 39.42 9.07 -17.51
CA ASN A 155 40.51 8.32 -16.92
C ASN A 155 40.11 7.57 -15.65
N HIS A 156 39.30 8.20 -14.79
CA HIS A 156 38.96 7.66 -13.47
C HIS A 156 37.85 6.62 -13.48
N TYR A 157 36.88 6.67 -14.43
CA TYR A 157 35.83 5.64 -14.52
C TYR A 157 36.36 4.23 -14.82
N LEU A 158 37.62 4.13 -15.27
CA LEU A 158 38.32 2.85 -15.48
C LEU A 158 38.68 2.12 -14.18
N LEU A 159 38.65 2.80 -13.04
CA LEU A 159 38.94 2.28 -11.72
C LEU A 159 40.28 1.52 -11.63
N LYS A 160 41.36 2.22 -11.91
CA LYS A 160 42.69 1.66 -11.89
C LYS A 160 43.28 1.59 -10.47
N ASN A 161 42.73 2.35 -9.53
CA ASN A 161 43.18 2.43 -8.13
C ASN A 161 42.01 2.86 -7.23
N ASP A 162 42.16 2.68 -5.91
CA ASP A 162 41.14 2.91 -4.89
C ASP A 162 40.65 4.36 -4.80
N LYS A 163 41.40 5.33 -5.32
CA LYS A 163 41.05 6.75 -5.32
C LYS A 163 40.09 7.10 -6.47
N ASP A 164 40.02 6.27 -7.50
CA ASP A 164 39.24 6.58 -8.70
C ASP A 164 37.72 6.64 -8.38
N LEU A 165 37.21 5.72 -7.59
CA LEU A 165 35.80 5.72 -7.19
C LEU A 165 35.44 6.99 -6.38
N SER A 166 36.31 7.40 -5.46
CA SER A 166 36.11 8.62 -4.66
C SER A 166 36.07 9.87 -5.54
N LYS A 167 36.96 9.94 -6.55
CA LYS A 167 36.96 11.05 -7.52
C LYS A 167 35.73 11.02 -8.42
N MET A 168 35.31 9.84 -8.89
CA MET A 168 34.10 9.68 -9.69
C MET A 168 32.87 10.13 -8.90
N ASN A 169 32.73 9.78 -7.63
CA ASN A 169 31.68 10.26 -6.76
C ASN A 169 31.69 11.79 -6.62
N SER A 170 32.86 12.39 -6.49
CA SER A 170 32.99 13.85 -6.38
C SER A 170 32.56 14.55 -7.67
N TYR A 171 32.97 14.03 -8.81
CA TYR A 171 32.61 14.56 -10.14
C TYR A 171 31.11 14.39 -10.40
N ALA A 172 30.54 13.24 -10.08
CA ALA A 172 29.11 12.98 -10.26
C ALA A 172 28.27 13.99 -9.47
N LYS A 173 28.57 14.23 -8.22
CA LYS A 173 27.85 15.21 -7.38
C LYS A 173 27.86 16.64 -7.91
N LEU A 174 28.88 17.00 -8.67
CA LEU A 174 29.07 18.37 -9.20
C LEU A 174 28.52 18.54 -10.62
N TYR A 175 28.60 17.50 -11.45
CA TYR A 175 28.45 17.65 -12.89
C TYR A 175 27.46 16.67 -13.54
N ALA A 176 27.04 15.60 -12.81
CA ALA A 176 26.18 14.60 -13.40
C ALA A 176 24.73 15.04 -13.51
N GLU A 177 24.13 14.71 -14.64
CA GLU A 177 22.67 14.68 -14.80
C GLU A 177 22.08 13.44 -14.12
N ASN A 178 22.77 12.30 -14.26
CA ASN A 178 22.41 11.04 -13.62
C ASN A 178 23.65 10.19 -13.37
N PHE A 179 23.67 9.43 -12.29
CA PHE A 179 24.76 8.53 -11.96
C PHE A 179 24.35 7.38 -11.04
N TYR A 180 25.12 6.29 -11.11
CA TYR A 180 25.02 5.16 -10.21
C TYR A 180 26.43 4.67 -9.86
N PHE A 181 26.82 4.76 -8.61
CA PHE A 181 28.15 4.40 -8.12
C PHE A 181 28.08 3.56 -6.84
N ASP A 182 27.26 2.52 -6.89
CA ASP A 182 27.24 1.51 -5.85
C ASP A 182 27.86 0.23 -6.43
N ASP A 183 29.12 -0.02 -6.08
CA ASP A 183 29.89 -1.17 -6.55
C ASP A 183 29.62 -2.46 -5.78
N GLU A 184 28.85 -2.36 -4.69
CA GLU A 184 28.46 -3.52 -3.87
C GLU A 184 27.05 -4.01 -4.20
N GLN A 185 26.15 -3.14 -4.62
CA GLN A 185 24.75 -3.50 -4.90
C GLN A 185 24.56 -3.99 -6.34
N TRP A 186 23.60 -4.90 -6.46
CA TRP A 186 23.15 -5.41 -7.73
C TRP A 186 21.99 -4.58 -8.27
N ILE A 187 22.04 -4.27 -9.57
CA ILE A 187 20.98 -3.58 -10.31
C ILE A 187 20.73 -4.29 -11.66
N TYR A 188 19.50 -4.31 -12.13
CA TYR A 188 19.23 -4.79 -13.48
C TYR A 188 19.89 -3.88 -14.53
N PHE A 189 20.49 -4.49 -15.54
CA PHE A 189 21.15 -3.75 -16.60
C PHE A 189 20.19 -2.83 -17.35
N ASN A 190 18.95 -3.24 -17.55
CA ASN A 190 17.91 -2.40 -18.14
C ASN A 190 17.62 -1.15 -17.28
N ASP A 191 17.55 -1.29 -15.96
CA ASP A 191 17.29 -0.16 -15.08
C ASP A 191 18.45 0.83 -15.06
N LEU A 192 19.68 0.30 -15.06
CA LEU A 192 20.89 1.12 -15.16
C LEU A 192 20.95 1.92 -16.46
N THR A 193 20.48 1.35 -17.56
CA THR A 193 20.67 1.89 -18.92
C THR A 193 19.40 2.42 -19.57
N LYS A 194 18.31 2.58 -18.81
CA LYS A 194 17.01 3.04 -19.34
C LYS A 194 17.08 4.35 -20.12
N ASP A 195 17.95 5.27 -19.67
CA ASP A 195 18.15 6.60 -20.26
C ASP A 195 19.42 6.66 -21.15
N VAL A 196 19.99 5.52 -21.52
CA VAL A 196 21.21 5.44 -22.33
C VAL A 196 20.87 5.00 -23.75
N PRO A 197 21.29 5.74 -24.80
CA PRO A 197 20.97 5.40 -26.17
C PRO A 197 21.85 4.25 -26.72
N LEU A 198 21.62 3.03 -26.20
CA LEU A 198 22.40 1.84 -26.56
C LEU A 198 22.00 1.18 -27.89
N LYS A 199 21.19 1.82 -28.75
CA LYS A 199 20.69 1.22 -30.01
C LYS A 199 21.79 0.68 -30.92
N ASN A 200 22.96 1.29 -30.91
CA ASN A 200 24.12 0.91 -31.74
C ASN A 200 25.11 0.00 -31.00
N PHE A 201 24.83 -0.41 -29.78
CA PHE A 201 25.72 -1.21 -28.96
C PHE A 201 25.13 -2.61 -28.76
N ASN A 202 25.98 -3.63 -28.80
CA ASN A 202 25.60 -4.97 -28.41
C ASN A 202 25.61 -5.07 -26.88
N ARG A 203 24.43 -5.16 -26.27
CA ARG A 203 24.23 -5.25 -24.82
C ARG A 203 24.97 -6.44 -24.21
N ASP A 204 24.91 -7.59 -24.86
CA ASP A 204 25.59 -8.80 -24.40
C ASP A 204 27.09 -8.59 -24.35
N ASN A 205 27.68 -7.94 -25.35
CA ASN A 205 29.10 -7.61 -25.34
C ASN A 205 29.48 -6.67 -24.19
N ILE A 206 28.65 -5.66 -23.88
CA ILE A 206 28.90 -4.77 -22.74
C ILE A 206 28.94 -5.54 -21.44
N VAL A 207 27.96 -6.38 -21.19
CA VAL A 207 27.82 -7.11 -19.94
C VAL A 207 28.80 -8.27 -19.83
N LEU A 208 28.79 -9.20 -20.80
CA LEU A 208 29.57 -10.46 -20.72
C LEU A 208 31.06 -10.21 -20.77
N ASN A 209 31.52 -9.24 -21.54
CA ASN A 209 32.94 -8.89 -21.63
C ASN A 209 33.36 -7.83 -20.61
N ARG A 210 32.46 -7.38 -19.72
CA ARG A 210 32.70 -6.28 -18.78
C ARG A 210 33.32 -5.07 -19.50
N THR A 211 32.68 -4.71 -20.62
CA THR A 211 33.19 -3.65 -21.47
C THR A 211 33.05 -2.30 -20.79
N LYS A 212 34.16 -1.59 -20.68
CA LYS A 212 34.15 -0.19 -20.24
C LYS A 212 33.74 0.66 -21.42
N THR A 213 32.53 1.18 -21.38
CA THR A 213 31.90 1.90 -22.49
C THR A 213 31.92 3.39 -22.20
N TYR A 214 32.39 4.15 -23.19
CA TYR A 214 32.39 5.61 -23.19
C TYR A 214 31.95 6.11 -24.58
N PHE A 215 30.96 6.97 -24.60
CA PHE A 215 30.49 7.60 -25.84
C PHE A 215 29.67 8.85 -25.53
N SER A 216 29.47 9.71 -26.57
CA SER A 216 28.64 10.91 -26.45
C SER A 216 27.59 10.91 -27.55
N ASP A 217 26.47 11.54 -27.25
CA ASP A 217 25.51 12.04 -28.23
C ASP A 217 25.60 13.58 -28.35
N GLU A 218 24.54 14.25 -28.80
CA GLU A 218 24.53 15.70 -28.97
C GLU A 218 24.50 16.46 -27.64
N GLU A 219 23.94 15.86 -26.58
CA GLU A 219 23.66 16.51 -25.29
C GLU A 219 24.53 15.97 -24.15
N PHE A 220 24.80 14.66 -24.14
CA PHE A 220 25.42 14.00 -23.02
C PHE A 220 26.58 13.08 -23.39
N THR A 221 27.47 12.91 -22.42
CA THR A 221 28.53 11.90 -22.44
C THR A 221 28.21 10.83 -21.39
N TYR A 222 28.30 9.57 -21.78
CA TYR A 222 27.95 8.40 -21.00
C TYR A 222 29.19 7.58 -20.69
N PHE A 223 29.31 7.17 -19.41
CA PHE A 223 30.37 6.29 -18.92
C PHE A 223 29.72 5.09 -18.24
N ILE A 224 30.01 3.89 -18.70
CA ILE A 224 29.50 2.64 -18.14
C ILE A 224 30.69 1.71 -17.89
N ASN A 225 30.83 1.23 -16.65
CA ASN A 225 31.84 0.25 -16.29
C ASN A 225 31.17 -0.89 -15.53
N ILE A 226 31.10 -2.06 -16.14
CA ILE A 226 30.54 -3.28 -15.53
C ILE A 226 31.63 -3.94 -14.69
N LEU A 227 31.38 -4.04 -13.38
CA LEU A 227 32.32 -4.63 -12.41
C LEU A 227 32.09 -6.13 -12.24
N ASP A 228 30.83 -6.53 -12.16
CA ASP A 228 30.40 -7.93 -12.07
C ASP A 228 29.03 -8.12 -12.71
N TYR A 229 28.66 -9.36 -13.05
CA TYR A 229 27.36 -9.66 -13.63
C TYR A 229 26.83 -11.06 -13.25
N LYS A 230 25.52 -11.21 -13.36
CA LYS A 230 24.82 -12.49 -13.38
C LYS A 230 24.02 -12.60 -14.67
N LEU A 231 23.97 -13.82 -15.21
CA LEU A 231 23.27 -14.10 -16.45
C LEU A 231 21.74 -13.98 -16.26
N LYS A 232 21.06 -13.53 -17.28
CA LYS A 232 19.64 -13.75 -17.44
C LYS A 232 19.33 -15.25 -17.27
N ASP A 233 18.14 -15.58 -16.79
CA ASP A 233 17.65 -16.94 -16.56
C ASP A 233 18.47 -17.74 -15.49
N SER A 234 19.36 -17.07 -14.76
CA SER A 234 20.08 -17.67 -13.62
C SER A 234 19.44 -17.28 -12.28
N ALA A 235 19.78 -18.04 -11.24
CA ALA A 235 19.32 -17.72 -9.88
C ALA A 235 19.94 -16.41 -9.38
N PRO A 236 19.14 -15.45 -8.89
CA PRO A 236 19.65 -14.21 -8.33
C PRO A 236 20.51 -14.42 -7.08
N PRO A 237 21.49 -13.56 -6.79
CA PRO A 237 22.24 -13.60 -5.54
C PRO A 237 21.34 -13.38 -4.32
N PHE A 238 21.72 -13.99 -3.18
CA PHE A 238 20.96 -13.84 -1.93
C PHE A 238 20.76 -12.36 -1.52
N ASP A 239 21.82 -11.56 -1.57
CA ASP A 239 21.75 -10.16 -1.15
C ASP A 239 20.77 -9.35 -2.02
N PHE A 240 20.67 -9.67 -3.30
CA PHE A 240 19.70 -9.05 -4.19
C PHE A 240 18.25 -9.44 -3.85
N LEU A 241 18.01 -10.72 -3.51
CA LEU A 241 16.68 -11.22 -3.17
C LEU A 241 16.25 -10.94 -1.73
N LYS A 242 17.18 -10.56 -0.86
CA LYS A 242 16.93 -10.40 0.58
C LYS A 242 15.72 -9.50 0.91
N PRO A 243 15.53 -8.33 0.29
CA PRO A 243 14.34 -7.52 0.52
C PRO A 243 13.05 -8.25 0.08
N GLN A 244 13.05 -8.87 -1.09
CA GLN A 244 11.90 -9.59 -1.62
C GLN A 244 11.55 -10.82 -0.75
N ILE A 245 12.53 -11.58 -0.30
CA ILE A 245 12.34 -12.73 0.60
C ILE A 245 11.72 -12.28 1.93
N ARG A 246 12.16 -11.13 2.45
CA ARG A 246 11.56 -10.53 3.65
C ARG A 246 10.07 -10.28 3.48
N GLU A 247 9.68 -9.66 2.39
CA GLU A 247 8.26 -9.41 2.07
C GLU A 247 7.45 -10.71 1.91
N ILE A 248 8.03 -11.72 1.28
CA ILE A 248 7.39 -13.02 1.12
C ILE A 248 7.16 -13.70 2.48
N ILE A 249 8.17 -13.71 3.35
CA ILE A 249 8.05 -14.30 4.69
C ILE A 249 6.99 -13.56 5.51
N LEU A 250 7.02 -12.22 5.48
CA LEU A 250 6.03 -11.39 6.18
C LEU A 250 4.61 -11.66 5.67
N SER A 251 4.43 -11.68 4.36
CA SER A 251 3.13 -11.99 3.74
C SER A 251 2.62 -13.39 4.12
N LYS A 252 3.50 -14.40 4.18
CA LYS A 252 3.13 -15.74 4.64
C LYS A 252 2.69 -15.76 6.12
N ARG A 253 3.38 -15.00 7.00
CA ARG A 253 2.98 -14.85 8.40
C ARG A 253 1.60 -14.19 8.54
N ILE A 254 1.37 -13.11 7.79
CA ILE A 254 0.09 -12.40 7.77
C ILE A 254 -1.04 -13.30 7.28
N ASN A 255 -0.86 -14.00 6.17
CA ASN A 255 -1.88 -14.91 5.62
C ASN A 255 -2.22 -16.05 6.60
N LYS A 256 -1.22 -16.61 7.28
CA LYS A 256 -1.45 -17.62 8.30
C LYS A 256 -2.31 -17.08 9.46
N ILE A 257 -2.05 -15.86 9.92
CA ILE A 257 -2.86 -15.21 10.96
C ILE A 257 -4.30 -15.01 10.47
N LYS A 258 -4.51 -14.55 9.23
CA LYS A 258 -5.84 -14.40 8.65
C LYS A 258 -6.63 -15.70 8.63
N GLU A 259 -6.03 -16.79 8.14
CA GLU A 259 -6.64 -18.13 8.11
C GLU A 259 -7.01 -18.63 9.52
N GLU A 260 -6.12 -18.43 10.50
CA GLU A 260 -6.38 -18.81 11.90
C GLU A 260 -7.53 -18.03 12.51
N ILE A 261 -7.64 -16.74 12.22
CA ILE A 261 -8.72 -15.88 12.72
C ILE A 261 -10.05 -16.28 12.10
N GLU A 262 -10.12 -16.44 10.77
CA GLU A 262 -11.35 -16.89 10.12
C GLU A 262 -11.86 -18.19 10.75
N SER A 263 -10.98 -19.16 10.91
CA SER A 263 -11.32 -20.45 11.51
C SER A 263 -11.82 -20.32 12.96
N LYS A 264 -11.14 -19.48 13.77
CA LYS A 264 -11.51 -19.23 15.17
C LYS A 264 -12.82 -18.45 15.29
N LEU A 265 -13.03 -17.42 14.45
CA LEU A 265 -14.26 -16.61 14.46
C LEU A 265 -15.47 -17.47 14.10
N ILE A 266 -15.39 -18.28 13.04
CA ILE A 266 -16.46 -19.17 12.63
C ILE A 266 -16.79 -20.18 13.75
N LEU A 267 -15.77 -20.80 14.36
CA LEU A 267 -15.97 -21.74 15.47
C LEU A 267 -16.59 -21.08 16.71
N ASN A 268 -16.11 -19.89 17.08
CA ASN A 268 -16.59 -19.18 18.26
C ASN A 268 -18.02 -18.63 18.06
N THR A 269 -18.32 -18.15 16.86
CA THR A 269 -19.65 -17.66 16.50
C THR A 269 -20.66 -18.82 16.54
N LYS A 270 -20.31 -19.98 15.98
CA LYS A 270 -21.15 -21.19 16.05
C LYS A 270 -21.40 -21.69 17.47
N LYS A 271 -20.47 -21.43 18.41
CA LYS A 271 -20.63 -21.82 19.82
C LYS A 271 -21.43 -20.80 20.65
N LYS A 272 -21.40 -19.52 20.28
CA LYS A 272 -22.00 -18.43 21.07
C LYS A 272 -23.41 -18.06 20.60
N HIS A 273 -23.78 -18.41 19.39
CA HIS A 273 -25.04 -18.00 18.76
C HIS A 273 -25.86 -19.23 18.34
N ASP A 274 -27.19 -19.14 18.51
CA ASP A 274 -28.13 -20.15 17.98
C ASP A 274 -28.25 -19.95 16.47
N ILE A 275 -27.55 -20.84 15.73
CA ILE A 275 -27.52 -20.79 14.27
C ILE A 275 -28.46 -21.84 13.71
N LYS A 276 -29.51 -21.40 13.02
CA LYS A 276 -30.44 -22.29 12.29
C LYS A 276 -30.24 -22.06 10.80
N ILE A 277 -29.94 -23.13 10.08
CA ILE A 277 -29.82 -23.15 8.61
C ILE A 277 -30.98 -23.95 8.08
N ASN A 278 -31.90 -23.32 7.35
CA ASN A 278 -33.02 -23.95 6.66
C ASN A 278 -32.78 -23.75 5.15
N LEU A 279 -32.28 -24.79 4.47
CA LEU A 279 -32.05 -24.81 3.02
C LEU A 279 -33.23 -25.42 2.31
#